data_c259454341f1e4fbb816a27a9b2667a6
#
_entry.id   c259454341f1e4fbb816a27a9b2667a6
#
_cell.length_a   1.000
_cell.length_b   1.000
_cell.length_c   1.000
_cell.angle_alpha   90.00
_cell.angle_beta   90.00
_cell.angle_gamma   90.00
#
_symmetry.space_group_name_H-M   'P 1'
#
loop_
_entity.id
_entity.type
_entity.pdbx_description
1 polymer ?
#
loop_
_entity_poly.entity_id
_entity_poly.type
_entity_poly.pdbx_seq_one_letter_code
_entity_poly.pdbx_strand_id
1 'polypeptide(L)'
;MLLLVLEENKDVFDLYKVSKEIEKALSKKVWLKSGGYLIIEKTEALTVIDVNTGKFTGSLSREETMYKTNLEACEEIARQLKIRDIGGIIIVDFIDLHKKKYKENLIKKLVFVYSLYLYYLIYFLFHRI
;
A
#
# COMPACT_ATOMS: atom_id res chain seq x y z
N MET A 1 -14.30 25.43 16.75
CA MET A 1 -14.65 24.01 16.54
C MET A 1 -13.68 23.06 17.24
N LEU A 2 -12.38 23.23 17.08
CA LEU A 2 -11.35 22.45 17.78
C LEU A 2 -11.41 22.62 19.30
N LEU A 3 -11.65 23.83 19.81
CA LEU A 3 -11.80 24.15 21.21
C LEU A 3 -13.02 23.47 21.85
N LEU A 4 -14.15 23.41 21.15
CA LEU A 4 -15.35 22.74 21.62
C LEU A 4 -15.15 21.23 21.77
N VAL A 5 -14.38 20.61 20.88
CA VAL A 5 -14.04 19.18 20.94
C VAL A 5 -13.11 18.88 22.12
N LEU A 6 -12.20 19.77 22.43
CA LEU A 6 -11.31 19.65 23.59
C LEU A 6 -12.08 19.82 24.93
N GLU A 7 -13.08 20.68 24.95
CA GLU A 7 -13.96 20.87 26.14
C GLU A 7 -14.79 19.62 26.48
N GLU A 8 -15.16 18.82 25.47
CA GLU A 8 -15.88 17.56 25.67
C GLU A 8 -14.99 16.39 26.14
N ASN A 9 -13.70 16.62 26.32
CA ASN A 9 -12.71 15.64 26.77
C ASN A 9 -12.68 14.35 25.90
N LYS A 10 -13.00 14.49 24.62
CA LYS A 10 -12.92 13.45 23.60
C LYS A 10 -11.72 13.66 22.70
N ASP A 11 -11.08 12.57 22.29
CA ASP A 11 -10.06 12.64 21.26
C ASP A 11 -10.69 13.12 19.94
N VAL A 12 -10.12 14.18 19.34
CA VAL A 12 -10.56 14.75 18.05
C VAL A 12 -10.60 13.68 16.96
N PHE A 13 -9.63 12.78 16.95
CA PHE A 13 -9.54 11.69 15.97
C PHE A 13 -10.69 10.69 16.13
N ASP A 14 -11.07 10.36 17.35
CA ASP A 14 -12.19 9.46 17.64
C ASP A 14 -13.53 10.07 17.28
N LEU A 15 -13.71 11.37 17.55
CA LEU A 15 -14.93 12.08 17.23
C LEU A 15 -15.28 12.03 15.73
N TYR A 16 -14.24 12.14 14.87
CA TYR A 16 -14.40 12.10 13.41
C TYR A 16 -14.13 10.70 12.83
N LYS A 17 -14.01 9.66 13.66
CA LYS A 17 -13.69 8.29 13.27
C LYS A 17 -12.36 8.15 12.51
N VAL A 18 -11.47 9.13 12.66
CA VAL A 18 -10.16 9.16 11.99
C VAL A 18 -9.22 8.12 12.58
N SER A 19 -9.27 7.89 13.90
CA SER A 19 -8.45 6.88 14.57
C SER A 19 -8.63 5.50 13.97
N LYS A 20 -9.86 5.08 13.69
CA LYS A 20 -10.14 3.78 13.05
C LYS A 20 -9.59 3.69 11.63
N GLU A 21 -9.67 4.78 10.88
CA GLU A 21 -9.11 4.81 9.52
C GLU A 21 -7.58 4.78 9.55
N ILE A 22 -6.94 5.43 10.53
CA ILE A 22 -5.49 5.34 10.74
C ILE A 22 -5.07 3.94 11.14
N GLU A 23 -5.75 3.32 12.10
CA GLU A 23 -5.47 1.93 12.50
C GLU A 23 -5.61 0.97 11.33
N LYS A 24 -6.65 1.11 10.53
CA LYS A 24 -6.87 0.31 9.32
C LYS A 24 -5.76 0.53 8.29
N ALA A 25 -5.34 1.79 8.08
CA ALA A 25 -4.28 2.14 7.16
C ALA A 25 -2.91 1.59 7.59
N LEU A 26 -2.67 1.44 8.91
CA LEU A 26 -1.42 0.97 9.50
C LEU A 26 -1.45 -0.51 9.91
N SER A 27 -2.53 -1.23 9.61
CA SER A 27 -2.61 -2.66 9.95
C SER A 27 -1.60 -3.50 9.15
N LYS A 28 -1.14 -4.62 9.73
CA LYS A 28 -0.27 -5.56 9.05
C LYS A 28 -0.88 -6.08 7.74
N LYS A 29 -2.20 -6.29 7.74
CA LYS A 29 -2.96 -6.75 6.58
C LYS A 29 -3.70 -5.57 5.94
N VAL A 30 -3.48 -5.37 4.65
CA VAL A 30 -4.09 -4.31 3.84
C VAL A 30 -4.88 -4.94 2.71
N TRP A 31 -6.18 -4.69 2.67
CA TRP A 31 -7.06 -5.21 1.64
C TRP A 31 -6.97 -4.39 0.35
N LEU A 32 -6.95 -5.09 -0.77
CA LEU A 32 -7.07 -4.52 -2.10
C LEU A 32 -8.54 -4.47 -2.54
N LYS A 33 -8.85 -3.58 -3.46
CA LYS A 33 -10.23 -3.43 -3.98
C LYS A 33 -10.74 -4.69 -4.69
N SER A 34 -9.84 -5.44 -5.31
CA SER A 34 -10.12 -6.72 -5.97
C SER A 34 -10.44 -7.86 -5.02
N GLY A 35 -10.25 -7.68 -3.71
CA GLY A 35 -10.40 -8.71 -2.69
C GLY A 35 -9.11 -9.47 -2.38
N GLY A 36 -8.01 -9.17 -3.06
CA GLY A 36 -6.68 -9.58 -2.64
C GLY A 36 -6.21 -8.76 -1.42
N TYR A 37 -5.04 -9.06 -0.92
CA TYR A 37 -4.49 -8.33 0.24
C TYR A 37 -2.97 -8.37 0.27
N LEU A 38 -2.40 -7.40 0.97
CA LEU A 38 -0.99 -7.32 1.29
C LEU A 38 -0.77 -7.68 2.75
N ILE A 39 0.34 -8.36 3.03
CA ILE A 39 0.88 -8.48 4.39
C ILE A 39 2.17 -7.69 4.44
N ILE A 40 2.25 -6.70 5.34
CA ILE A 40 3.40 -5.81 5.48
C ILE A 40 4.07 -6.08 6.82
N GLU A 41 5.34 -6.48 6.77
CA GLU A 41 6.16 -6.75 7.95
C GLU A 41 7.44 -5.91 7.91
N LYS A 42 7.67 -5.13 8.95
CA LYS A 42 8.86 -4.31 9.10
C LYS A 42 9.80 -4.92 10.14
N THR A 43 11.06 -5.10 9.75
CA THR A 43 12.16 -5.43 10.64
C THR A 43 13.11 -4.23 10.78
N GLU A 44 14.16 -4.34 11.62
CA GLU A 44 15.17 -3.27 11.71
C GLU A 44 15.89 -3.03 10.39
N ALA A 45 16.15 -4.08 9.60
CA ALA A 45 16.97 -4.02 8.40
C ALA A 45 16.16 -3.79 7.13
N LEU A 46 14.91 -4.27 7.04
CA LEU A 46 14.13 -4.25 5.81
C LEU A 46 12.62 -4.37 6.08
N THR A 47 11.84 -4.06 5.05
CA THR A 47 10.39 -4.30 5.03
C THR A 47 10.09 -5.39 4.01
N VAL A 48 9.27 -6.36 4.38
CA VAL A 48 8.78 -7.42 3.48
C VAL A 48 7.29 -7.22 3.25
N ILE A 49 6.88 -7.31 1.99
CA ILE A 49 5.50 -7.19 1.57
C ILE A 49 5.12 -8.42 0.76
N ASP A 50 4.16 -9.18 1.24
CA ASP A 50 3.62 -10.36 0.59
C ASP A 50 2.27 -10.03 -0.06
N VAL A 51 2.12 -10.35 -1.35
CA VAL A 51 0.90 -10.10 -2.13
C VAL A 51 0.10 -11.39 -2.24
N ASN A 52 -1.15 -11.34 -1.80
CA ASN A 52 -2.04 -12.49 -1.78
C ASN A 52 -3.29 -12.26 -2.63
N THR A 53 -3.73 -13.28 -3.36
CA THR A 53 -5.02 -13.28 -4.04
C THR A 53 -6.15 -13.47 -3.04
N GLY A 54 -7.28 -12.84 -3.30
CA GLY A 54 -8.53 -13.20 -2.66
C GLY A 54 -9.17 -14.44 -3.30
N LYS A 55 -10.42 -14.70 -2.93
CA LYS A 55 -11.19 -15.75 -3.57
C LYS A 55 -11.39 -15.43 -5.05
N PHE A 56 -11.01 -16.40 -5.88
CA PHE A 56 -11.18 -16.29 -7.33
C PHE A 56 -12.66 -16.47 -7.70
N THR A 57 -13.29 -15.38 -8.12
CA THR A 57 -14.66 -15.40 -8.65
C THR A 57 -14.70 -14.50 -9.89
N GLY A 58 -14.75 -15.07 -11.09
CA GLY A 58 -14.86 -14.24 -12.29
C GLY A 58 -14.63 -14.98 -13.60
N SER A 59 -14.90 -14.27 -14.71
CA SER A 59 -14.76 -14.75 -16.10
C SER A 59 -13.33 -14.67 -16.64
N LEU A 60 -12.41 -14.06 -15.91
CA LEU A 60 -11.00 -13.92 -16.31
C LEU A 60 -10.25 -15.25 -16.08
N SER A 61 -9.21 -15.48 -16.87
CA SER A 61 -8.28 -16.57 -16.57
C SER A 61 -7.62 -16.33 -15.20
N ARG A 62 -7.21 -17.43 -14.55
CA ARG A 62 -6.54 -17.35 -13.25
C ARG A 62 -5.30 -16.44 -13.30
N GLU A 63 -4.50 -16.56 -14.36
CA GLU A 63 -3.28 -15.75 -14.52
C GLU A 63 -3.58 -14.26 -14.76
N GLU A 64 -4.64 -13.93 -15.51
CA GLU A 64 -5.07 -12.55 -15.66
C GLU A 64 -5.51 -11.93 -14.33
N THR A 65 -6.19 -12.68 -13.49
CA THR A 65 -6.59 -12.25 -12.15
C THR A 65 -5.36 -12.00 -11.28
N MET A 66 -4.39 -12.90 -11.28
CA MET A 66 -3.12 -12.74 -10.55
C MET A 66 -2.36 -11.50 -11.02
N TYR A 67 -2.29 -11.30 -12.33
CA TYR A 67 -1.65 -10.14 -12.94
C TYR A 67 -2.33 -8.83 -12.53
N LYS A 68 -3.65 -8.76 -12.58
CA LYS A 68 -4.41 -7.60 -12.13
C LYS A 68 -4.23 -7.32 -10.65
N THR A 69 -4.24 -8.35 -9.83
CA THR A 69 -3.98 -8.23 -8.38
C THR A 69 -2.59 -7.66 -8.12
N ASN A 70 -1.57 -8.15 -8.83
CA ASN A 70 -0.21 -7.62 -8.71
C ASN A 70 -0.10 -6.15 -9.15
N LEU A 71 -0.79 -5.75 -10.22
CA LEU A 71 -0.81 -4.34 -10.66
C LEU A 71 -1.47 -3.44 -9.63
N GLU A 72 -2.57 -3.86 -9.05
CA GLU A 72 -3.25 -3.15 -7.98
C GLU A 72 -2.37 -3.07 -6.72
N ALA A 73 -1.68 -4.17 -6.40
CA ALA A 73 -0.72 -4.21 -5.31
C ALA A 73 0.39 -3.16 -5.46
N CYS A 74 0.92 -2.94 -6.67
CA CYS A 74 1.93 -1.90 -6.90
C CYS A 74 1.45 -0.51 -6.44
N GLU A 75 0.22 -0.15 -6.76
CA GLU A 75 -0.36 1.15 -6.37
C GLU A 75 -0.55 1.26 -4.86
N GLU A 76 -1.09 0.20 -4.25
CA GLU A 76 -1.32 0.18 -2.82
C GLU A 76 0.00 0.14 -2.03
N ILE A 77 1.02 -0.58 -2.51
CA ILE A 77 2.37 -0.59 -1.91
C ILE A 77 2.92 0.83 -1.88
N ALA A 78 2.91 1.54 -3.00
CA ALA A 78 3.40 2.93 -3.05
C ALA A 78 2.65 3.83 -2.06
N ARG A 79 1.35 3.67 -1.94
CA ARG A 79 0.51 4.38 -0.97
C ARG A 79 0.90 4.05 0.47
N GLN A 80 1.11 2.77 0.78
CA GLN A 80 1.48 2.29 2.11
C GLN A 80 2.88 2.74 2.53
N LEU A 81 3.85 2.73 1.61
CA LEU A 81 5.19 3.24 1.86
C LEU A 81 5.16 4.71 2.28
N LYS A 82 4.30 5.50 1.63
CA LYS A 82 4.11 6.92 1.94
C LYS A 82 3.41 7.13 3.30
N ILE A 83 2.30 6.44 3.55
CA ILE A 83 1.53 6.58 4.79
C ILE A 83 2.35 6.15 6.00
N ARG A 84 3.14 5.08 5.87
CA ARG A 84 3.94 4.50 6.96
C ARG A 84 5.33 5.10 7.08
N ASP A 85 5.70 6.01 6.17
CA ASP A 85 7.05 6.59 6.10
C ASP A 85 8.14 5.50 6.07
N ILE A 86 7.96 4.49 5.22
CA ILE A 86 8.87 3.36 5.08
C ILE A 86 9.98 3.71 4.10
N GLY A 87 11.23 3.67 4.56
CA GLY A 87 12.42 3.78 3.74
C GLY A 87 13.29 2.53 3.81
N GLY A 88 14.44 2.57 3.15
CA GLY A 88 15.41 1.49 3.15
C GLY A 88 15.08 0.36 2.19
N ILE A 89 15.49 -0.85 2.52
CA ILE A 89 15.30 -2.03 1.67
C ILE A 89 13.86 -2.53 1.80
N ILE A 90 13.21 -2.69 0.66
CA ILE A 90 11.84 -3.20 0.57
C ILE A 90 11.84 -4.39 -0.38
N ILE A 91 11.39 -5.53 0.13
CA ILE A 91 11.24 -6.77 -0.64
C ILE A 91 9.76 -7.01 -0.85
N VAL A 92 9.36 -7.19 -2.10
CA VAL A 92 7.97 -7.48 -2.46
C VAL A 92 7.90 -8.86 -3.08
N ASP A 93 7.13 -9.74 -2.47
CA ASP A 93 6.81 -11.07 -2.99
C ASP A 93 5.47 -10.98 -3.73
N PHE A 94 5.54 -10.89 -5.05
CA PHE A 94 4.37 -10.85 -5.93
C PHE A 94 3.85 -12.26 -6.21
N ILE A 95 2.58 -12.35 -6.55
CA ILE A 95 1.97 -13.60 -7.02
C ILE A 95 2.67 -14.04 -8.31
N ASP A 96 3.05 -15.32 -8.38
CA ASP A 96 3.74 -15.88 -9.53
C ASP A 96 2.98 -15.71 -10.84
N LEU A 97 3.69 -15.24 -11.87
CA LEU A 97 3.19 -15.07 -13.22
C LEU A 97 4.05 -15.89 -14.20
N HIS A 98 3.42 -16.54 -15.16
CA HIS A 98 4.15 -17.33 -16.17
C HIS A 98 4.43 -16.51 -17.42
N LYS A 99 3.50 -15.66 -17.86
CA LYS A 99 3.66 -14.86 -19.07
C LYS A 99 4.73 -13.79 -18.89
N LYS A 100 5.76 -13.83 -19.74
CA LYS A 100 6.87 -12.87 -19.74
C LYS A 100 6.38 -11.43 -19.84
N LYS A 101 5.40 -11.16 -20.70
CA LYS A 101 4.81 -9.82 -20.90
C LYS A 101 4.19 -9.26 -19.61
N TYR A 102 3.53 -10.12 -18.82
CA TYR A 102 2.96 -9.71 -17.54
C TYR A 102 4.04 -9.34 -16.52
N LYS A 103 5.13 -10.13 -16.46
CA LYS A 103 6.28 -9.84 -15.60
C LYS A 103 6.94 -8.50 -15.97
N GLU A 104 7.18 -8.27 -17.24
CA GLU A 104 7.77 -7.01 -17.73
C GLU A 104 6.90 -5.80 -17.41
N ASN A 105 5.59 -5.91 -17.65
CA ASN A 105 4.64 -4.84 -17.35
C ASN A 105 4.54 -4.58 -15.85
N LEU A 106 4.59 -5.62 -15.03
CA LEU A 106 4.58 -5.49 -13.56
C LEU A 106 5.81 -4.72 -13.07
N ILE A 107 7.00 -5.06 -13.58
CA ILE A 107 8.23 -4.35 -13.23
C ILE A 107 8.16 -2.87 -13.64
N LYS A 108 7.68 -2.59 -14.85
CA LYS A 108 7.50 -1.21 -15.33
C LYS A 108 6.53 -0.43 -14.43
N LYS A 109 5.42 -1.04 -14.05
CA LYS A 109 4.44 -0.42 -13.14
C LYS A 109 5.05 -0.14 -11.78
N LEU A 110 5.76 -1.09 -11.21
CA LEU A 110 6.42 -0.94 -9.90
C LEU A 110 7.43 0.20 -9.93
N VAL A 111 8.30 0.23 -10.93
CA VAL A 111 9.30 1.30 -11.11
C VAL A 111 8.62 2.67 -11.25
N PHE A 112 7.56 2.76 -12.02
CA PHE A 112 6.81 3.99 -12.22
C PHE A 112 6.20 4.52 -10.93
N VAL A 113 5.45 3.70 -10.19
CA VAL A 113 4.80 4.14 -8.95
C VAL A 113 5.81 4.46 -7.85
N TYR A 114 6.93 3.71 -7.80
CA TYR A 114 8.02 3.99 -6.87
C TYR A 114 8.74 5.30 -7.19
N SER A 115 8.97 5.60 -8.47
CA SER A 115 9.54 6.86 -8.91
C SER A 115 8.68 8.06 -8.52
N LEU A 116 7.36 7.94 -8.64
CA LEU A 116 6.42 8.96 -8.17
C LEU A 116 6.50 9.15 -6.65
N TYR A 117 6.62 8.08 -5.90
CA TYR A 117 6.80 8.12 -4.45
C TYR A 117 8.08 8.84 -4.06
N LEU A 118 9.22 8.52 -4.68
CA LEU A 118 10.50 9.19 -4.46
C LEU A 118 10.45 10.68 -4.82
N TYR A 119 9.82 11.03 -5.93
CA TYR A 119 9.64 12.42 -6.33
C TYR A 119 8.87 13.20 -5.27
N TYR A 120 7.79 12.64 -4.76
CA TYR A 120 7.00 13.25 -3.70
C TYR A 120 7.80 13.44 -2.41
N LEU A 121 8.59 12.46 -2.02
CA LEU A 121 9.45 12.54 -0.83
C LEU A 121 10.51 13.63 -0.98
N ILE A 122 11.17 13.71 -2.13
CA ILE A 122 12.16 14.76 -2.42
C ILE A 122 11.49 16.14 -2.40
N TYR A 123 10.36 16.30 -3.08
CA TYR A 123 9.60 17.55 -3.08
C TYR A 123 9.25 17.99 -1.67
N PHE A 124 8.75 17.11 -0.85
CA PHE A 124 8.40 17.37 0.54
C PHE A 124 9.60 17.79 1.39
N LEU A 125 10.74 17.12 1.23
CA LEU A 125 11.98 17.48 1.92
C LEU A 125 12.47 18.88 1.54
N PHE A 126 12.46 19.20 0.25
CA PHE A 126 12.91 20.54 -0.23
C PHE A 126 11.98 21.67 0.19
N HIS A 127 10.69 21.43 0.30
CA HIS A 127 9.73 22.47 0.67
C HIS A 127 9.53 22.66 2.19
N ARG A 128 10.09 21.78 2.99
CA ARG A 128 10.11 21.91 4.47
C ARG A 128 11.35 22.62 5.02
N ILE A 129 12.34 22.76 4.20
CA ILE A 129 13.55 23.49 4.53
C ILE A 129 13.39 24.93 4.04
#